data_355e15c51a069b1be69ba59bddaf76ac
#
_entry.id   355e15c51a069b1be69ba59bddaf76ac
#
_cell.length_a   1.000
_cell.length_b   1.000
_cell.length_c   1.000
_cell.angle_alpha   90.00
_cell.angle_beta   90.00
_cell.angle_gamma   90.00
#
_symmetry.space_group_name_H-M   'P 1'
#
loop_
_entity.id
_entity.type
_entity.pdbx_description
1 polymer ?
#
loop_
_entity_poly.entity_id
_entity_poly.type
_entity_poly.pdbx_seq_one_letter_code
_entity_poly.pdbx_strand_id
1 'polypeptide(L)'
;MRYSLLAVAVSCTLVLTACNKSTDTTEPAADTSSSAAATTETTGNATTSTASATSGFKSAENIAMNITGAGASFPQPIYAKWSADYNADTGGQVNYQSIGSSGGIKQIQSKTVDFGASDAPMTPEELEESGLIQFPTVIGGVVPIVNIDGVEPGALKLDGQTLADIYLGKISKWNDPAIVAMNPDLTLPDAAITTVFRSDGSGTTFNFTDYLAKVSPDWNDTVGVDKTVKWPTSATGAGGKGNEGVSSYVNRMKNSIGYVEYAYAKQNNMSHTALKNAAGNFVQPSAETFAAAGDIDWSKQEGFYKVITNSETAQAWPIAAATFILVHKQPENPQQVAGVLNFFDWAYTQGDDDAMALDYVPFSDTAVALFKEKWNEVKGSDGQPVYKPAQ
;
A
#
# COMPACT_ATOMS: atom_id res chain seq x y z
N MET A 1 -1.27 56.15 21.99
CA MET A 1 0.18 56.14 22.27
C MET A 1 0.87 55.37 21.16
N ARG A 2 1.74 56.06 20.43
CA ARG A 2 2.56 55.56 19.33
C ARG A 2 3.83 54.85 19.87
N TYR A 3 4.31 53.76 19.33
CA TYR A 3 5.72 53.36 19.18
C TYR A 3 5.76 52.28 18.12
N SER A 4 6.22 52.51 17.00
CA SER A 4 7.54 52.59 16.34
C SER A 4 8.13 51.20 16.03
N LEU A 5 8.23 50.95 14.70
CA LEU A 5 8.99 49.90 14.00
C LEU A 5 10.48 49.94 14.32
N LEU A 6 11.11 48.77 14.38
CA LEU A 6 12.54 48.62 14.05
C LEU A 6 12.72 47.37 13.17
N ALA A 7 13.07 47.63 11.91
CA ALA A 7 13.56 46.64 10.97
C ALA A 7 15.07 46.51 11.16
N VAL A 8 15.58 45.28 11.26
CA VAL A 8 17.03 44.98 11.14
C VAL A 8 17.21 44.07 9.92
N ALA A 9 17.80 44.71 8.91
CA ALA A 9 18.33 43.99 7.72
C ALA A 9 19.77 43.53 8.05
N VAL A 10 20.04 42.23 7.84
CA VAL A 10 21.41 41.72 7.83
C VAL A 10 21.69 41.19 6.43
N SER A 11 22.54 41.96 5.73
CA SER A 11 23.17 41.55 4.47
C SER A 11 24.35 40.63 4.77
N CYS A 12 24.43 39.48 4.13
CA CYS A 12 25.65 38.69 4.06
C CYS A 12 26.08 38.52 2.62
N THR A 13 27.21 39.11 2.34
CA THR A 13 27.97 39.15 1.07
C THR A 13 28.56 37.76 0.73
N LEU A 14 28.43 37.37 -0.54
CA LEU A 14 29.19 36.29 -1.17
C LEU A 14 30.65 36.67 -1.38
N VAL A 15 31.55 35.76 -1.07
CA VAL A 15 32.95 35.79 -1.57
C VAL A 15 33.21 34.54 -2.38
N LEU A 16 33.36 34.73 -3.69
CA LEU A 16 33.92 33.77 -4.63
C LEU A 16 35.44 33.87 -4.57
N THR A 17 36.13 32.78 -4.40
CA THR A 17 37.55 32.68 -4.72
C THR A 17 37.79 31.43 -5.56
N ALA A 18 38.09 31.69 -6.84
CA ALA A 18 38.68 30.75 -7.77
C ALA A 18 40.19 30.88 -7.67
N CYS A 19 40.93 29.77 -7.65
CA CYS A 19 42.32 29.73 -8.07
C CYS A 19 42.66 28.39 -8.70
N ASN A 20 43.09 28.50 -9.95
CA ASN A 20 43.64 27.54 -10.89
C ASN A 20 45.16 27.48 -10.73
N LYS A 21 45.80 26.29 -10.93
CA LYS A 21 47.08 26.05 -11.64
C LYS A 21 47.68 24.70 -11.26
N SER A 22 47.70 23.70 -12.13
CA SER A 22 48.69 23.37 -13.19
C SER A 22 50.06 22.91 -12.76
N THR A 23 50.49 21.85 -13.45
CA THR A 23 51.84 21.33 -13.78
C THR A 23 52.45 20.32 -12.79
N ASP A 24 53.16 19.27 -13.14
CA ASP A 24 53.64 18.72 -14.45
C ASP A 24 54.28 17.35 -14.19
N THR A 25 54.32 16.49 -15.25
CA THR A 25 55.37 15.52 -15.61
C THR A 25 55.71 14.34 -14.65
N THR A 26 55.66 13.10 -15.08
CA THR A 26 56.56 12.40 -16.02
C THR A 26 56.14 10.96 -16.27
N GLU A 27 56.05 10.60 -17.54
CA GLU A 27 56.13 9.23 -18.06
C GLU A 27 57.62 8.77 -18.08
N PRO A 28 57.93 7.48 -18.20
CA PRO A 28 58.29 7.00 -19.52
C PRO A 28 57.80 5.58 -19.89
N ALA A 29 57.83 5.43 -21.19
CA ALA A 29 57.34 4.41 -22.07
C ALA A 29 58.23 3.17 -22.25
N ALA A 30 57.68 2.32 -23.11
CA ALA A 30 58.27 1.30 -24.00
C ALA A 30 58.21 -0.13 -23.48
N ASP A 31 57.92 -1.17 -24.26
CA ASP A 31 57.95 -1.36 -25.72
C ASP A 31 57.27 -2.67 -26.13
N THR A 32 56.64 -2.66 -27.30
CA THR A 32 56.55 -3.67 -28.38
C THR A 32 56.46 -5.17 -28.08
N SER A 33 55.56 -5.94 -28.67
CA SER A 33 55.58 -6.41 -30.07
C SER A 33 54.42 -7.40 -30.35
N SER A 34 53.69 -7.13 -31.39
CA SER A 34 53.38 -7.93 -32.59
C SER A 34 53.32 -9.45 -32.50
N SER A 35 52.20 -10.06 -32.81
CA SER A 35 52.06 -10.97 -33.96
C SER A 35 50.60 -11.33 -34.25
N ALA A 36 50.28 -11.18 -35.54
CA ALA A 36 49.02 -11.59 -36.15
C ALA A 36 49.03 -13.11 -36.49
N ALA A 37 47.91 -13.78 -36.36
CA ALA A 37 47.54 -14.82 -37.31
C ALA A 37 46.03 -15.07 -37.25
N ALA A 38 45.49 -15.26 -38.42
CA ALA A 38 44.12 -15.20 -38.83
C ALA A 38 43.33 -16.51 -38.65
N THR A 39 41.99 -16.32 -38.77
CA THR A 39 40.96 -17.23 -39.28
C THR A 39 40.53 -18.44 -38.46
N THR A 40 39.30 -18.49 -38.01
CA THR A 40 38.23 -19.16 -38.74
C THR A 40 36.82 -18.81 -38.16
N GLU A 41 35.91 -18.44 -39.01
CA GLU A 41 34.48 -18.26 -38.73
C GLU A 41 33.86 -19.57 -38.27
N THR A 42 33.04 -19.48 -37.20
CA THR A 42 31.93 -20.41 -37.04
C THR A 42 30.74 -19.61 -36.46
N THR A 43 29.84 -19.31 -37.33
CA THR A 43 28.49 -18.86 -37.07
C THR A 43 27.79 -19.79 -36.08
N GLY A 44 27.51 -19.28 -34.89
CA GLY A 44 26.63 -19.87 -33.90
C GLY A 44 25.69 -18.78 -33.41
N ASN A 45 24.61 -18.58 -34.18
CA ASN A 45 23.54 -17.69 -33.82
C ASN A 45 22.74 -18.32 -32.65
N ALA A 46 23.14 -18.05 -31.43
CA ALA A 46 22.33 -18.33 -30.26
C ALA A 46 21.37 -17.14 -30.07
N THR A 47 20.30 -17.14 -30.84
CA THR A 47 19.12 -16.34 -30.55
C THR A 47 18.52 -16.88 -29.25
N THR A 48 18.90 -16.31 -28.12
CA THR A 48 18.12 -16.42 -26.90
C THR A 48 16.86 -15.60 -27.12
N SER A 49 15.90 -16.23 -27.77
CA SER A 49 14.50 -15.79 -27.73
C SER A 49 14.03 -16.02 -26.31
N THR A 50 14.11 -14.99 -25.48
CA THR A 50 13.18 -14.84 -24.36
C THR A 50 11.82 -14.66 -25.04
N ALA A 51 11.10 -15.77 -25.19
CA ALA A 51 9.67 -15.71 -25.46
C ALA A 51 9.06 -15.02 -24.23
N SER A 52 8.81 -13.70 -24.30
CA SER A 52 7.73 -13.07 -23.57
C SER A 52 6.50 -13.85 -23.96
N ALA A 53 5.95 -14.60 -23.02
CA ALA A 53 4.60 -15.12 -23.17
C ALA A 53 3.71 -13.87 -23.27
N THR A 54 3.33 -13.49 -24.48
CA THR A 54 2.32 -12.47 -24.68
C THR A 54 1.07 -13.01 -24.01
N SER A 55 0.64 -12.36 -22.91
CA SER A 55 -0.64 -12.64 -22.29
C SER A 55 -1.69 -12.57 -23.40
N GLY A 56 -2.69 -13.42 -23.38
CA GLY A 56 -3.75 -13.38 -24.38
C GLY A 56 -4.67 -12.16 -24.23
N PHE A 57 -4.32 -11.20 -23.35
CA PHE A 57 -5.11 -10.01 -23.09
C PHE A 57 -5.11 -9.06 -24.29
N LYS A 58 -6.29 -8.62 -24.68
CA LYS A 58 -6.48 -7.60 -25.71
C LYS A 58 -6.97 -6.32 -25.06
N SER A 59 -6.23 -5.24 -25.23
CA SER A 59 -6.68 -3.91 -24.82
C SER A 59 -7.92 -3.46 -25.59
N ALA A 60 -8.82 -2.77 -24.91
CA ALA A 60 -9.96 -2.13 -25.55
C ALA A 60 -9.51 -1.03 -26.54
N GLU A 61 -10.39 -0.70 -27.48
CA GLU A 61 -10.15 0.41 -28.40
C GLU A 61 -10.46 1.77 -27.76
N ASN A 62 -9.85 2.83 -28.29
CA ASN A 62 -10.08 4.23 -27.88
C ASN A 62 -9.81 4.52 -26.39
N ILE A 63 -8.77 3.91 -25.84
CA ILE A 63 -8.30 4.15 -24.47
C ILE A 63 -7.05 5.02 -24.43
N ALA A 64 -6.83 5.73 -23.34
CA ALA A 64 -5.54 6.36 -23.06
C ALA A 64 -4.53 5.29 -22.61
N MET A 65 -3.33 5.32 -23.19
CA MET A 65 -2.25 4.39 -22.83
C MET A 65 -1.43 4.89 -21.64
N ASN A 66 -1.55 6.15 -21.25
CA ASN A 66 -0.87 6.74 -20.10
C ASN A 66 -1.93 7.23 -19.12
N ILE A 67 -1.95 6.63 -17.93
CA ILE A 67 -2.89 6.97 -16.88
C ILE A 67 -2.18 7.33 -15.58
N THR A 68 -2.80 8.20 -14.80
CA THR A 68 -2.29 8.65 -13.51
C THR A 68 -3.25 8.29 -12.38
N GLY A 69 -2.71 7.76 -11.30
CA GLY A 69 -3.46 7.46 -10.10
C GLY A 69 -2.75 7.90 -8.84
N ALA A 70 -3.49 8.09 -7.76
CA ALA A 70 -2.90 8.41 -6.48
C ALA A 70 -3.75 7.85 -5.33
N GLY A 71 -3.11 7.54 -4.20
CA GLY A 71 -3.85 7.15 -3.02
C GLY A 71 -3.10 6.25 -2.06
N ALA A 72 -3.80 5.22 -1.61
CA ALA A 72 -3.36 4.29 -0.59
C ALA A 72 -1.96 3.72 -0.84
N SER A 73 -1.14 3.63 0.22
CA SER A 73 0.13 2.91 0.15
C SER A 73 -0.04 1.39 0.33
N PHE A 74 -1.19 0.95 0.80
CA PHE A 74 -1.52 -0.46 0.98
C PHE A 74 -1.33 -1.29 -0.31
N PRO A 75 -1.91 -0.92 -1.47
CA PRO A 75 -1.76 -1.69 -2.70
C PRO A 75 -0.50 -1.33 -3.51
N GLN A 76 0.35 -0.41 -3.05
CA GLN A 76 1.51 0.04 -3.82
C GLN A 76 2.43 -1.11 -4.32
N PRO A 77 2.76 -2.15 -3.51
CA PRO A 77 3.59 -3.26 -4.00
C PRO A 77 2.97 -3.97 -5.20
N ILE A 78 1.69 -4.31 -5.14
CA ILE A 78 1.01 -5.01 -6.23
C ILE A 78 0.74 -4.08 -7.43
N TYR A 79 0.37 -2.81 -7.19
CA TYR A 79 0.15 -1.88 -8.31
C TYR A 79 1.44 -1.57 -9.07
N ALA A 80 2.59 -1.53 -8.39
CA ALA A 80 3.89 -1.41 -9.05
C ALA A 80 4.20 -2.62 -9.94
N LYS A 81 3.92 -3.83 -9.46
CA LYS A 81 4.12 -5.07 -10.21
C LYS A 81 3.17 -5.12 -11.41
N TRP A 82 1.86 -4.93 -11.20
CA TRP A 82 0.86 -4.91 -12.27
C TRP A 82 1.16 -3.83 -13.32
N SER A 83 1.63 -2.65 -12.90
CA SER A 83 1.98 -1.57 -13.84
C SER A 83 3.13 -1.97 -14.77
N ALA A 84 4.14 -2.67 -14.23
CA ALA A 84 5.28 -3.14 -15.01
C ALA A 84 4.86 -4.22 -16.02
N ASP A 85 4.05 -5.19 -15.60
CA ASP A 85 3.62 -6.30 -16.46
C ASP A 85 2.57 -5.85 -17.48
N TYR A 86 1.64 -4.98 -17.09
CA TYR A 86 0.72 -4.32 -18.01
C TYR A 86 1.45 -3.54 -19.10
N ASN A 87 2.53 -2.84 -18.74
CA ASN A 87 3.36 -2.15 -19.72
C ASN A 87 4.06 -3.13 -20.68
N ALA A 88 4.58 -4.25 -20.17
CA ALA A 88 5.21 -5.27 -20.99
C ALA A 88 4.22 -5.92 -21.97
N ASP A 89 2.97 -6.15 -21.54
CA ASP A 89 1.94 -6.81 -22.33
C ASP A 89 1.27 -5.91 -23.36
N THR A 90 1.03 -4.64 -22.97
CA THR A 90 0.14 -3.75 -23.75
C THR A 90 0.83 -2.48 -24.24
N GLY A 91 1.98 -2.11 -23.66
CA GLY A 91 2.64 -0.80 -23.83
C GLY A 91 1.99 0.32 -23.03
N GLY A 92 0.94 0.05 -22.25
CA GLY A 92 0.27 1.02 -21.39
C GLY A 92 1.15 1.44 -20.21
N GLN A 93 1.06 2.68 -19.76
CA GLN A 93 1.83 3.21 -18.64
C GLN A 93 0.90 3.68 -17.52
N VAL A 94 1.17 3.20 -16.31
CA VAL A 94 0.43 3.57 -15.10
C VAL A 94 1.38 4.29 -14.15
N ASN A 95 1.11 5.56 -13.90
CA ASN A 95 1.85 6.35 -12.92
C ASN A 95 1.03 6.46 -11.63
N TYR A 96 1.34 5.61 -10.65
CA TYR A 96 0.66 5.60 -9.36
C TYR A 96 1.49 6.27 -8.27
N GLN A 97 0.87 7.19 -7.52
CA GLN A 97 1.50 7.93 -6.43
C GLN A 97 0.95 7.47 -5.07
N SER A 98 1.80 6.83 -4.27
CA SER A 98 1.51 6.40 -2.90
C SER A 98 1.55 7.62 -1.95
N ILE A 99 0.38 8.23 -1.70
CA ILE A 99 0.25 9.45 -0.88
C ILE A 99 -0.74 9.32 0.28
N GLY A 100 -1.26 8.12 0.50
CA GLY A 100 -2.30 7.81 1.48
C GLY A 100 -3.73 7.98 0.95
N SER A 101 -4.67 7.22 1.52
CA SER A 101 -6.07 7.15 1.07
C SER A 101 -6.76 8.52 1.03
N SER A 102 -6.58 9.35 2.07
CA SER A 102 -7.16 10.70 2.09
C SER A 102 -6.59 11.58 0.98
N GLY A 103 -5.30 11.40 0.63
CA GLY A 103 -4.67 12.08 -0.50
C GLY A 103 -5.29 11.67 -1.84
N GLY A 104 -5.50 10.35 -2.03
CA GLY A 104 -6.13 9.79 -3.22
C GLY A 104 -7.57 10.27 -3.42
N ILE A 105 -8.39 10.18 -2.36
CA ILE A 105 -9.77 10.68 -2.38
C ILE A 105 -9.79 12.18 -2.75
N LYS A 106 -8.94 12.99 -2.12
CA LYS A 106 -8.87 14.42 -2.41
C LYS A 106 -8.44 14.72 -3.85
N GLN A 107 -7.48 13.98 -4.38
CA GLN A 107 -6.99 14.21 -5.75
C GLN A 107 -8.03 13.81 -6.79
N ILE A 108 -8.73 12.68 -6.62
CA ILE A 108 -9.79 12.31 -7.56
C ILE A 108 -10.98 13.28 -7.49
N GLN A 109 -11.40 13.69 -6.30
CA GLN A 109 -12.43 14.72 -6.14
C GLN A 109 -12.04 16.06 -6.78
N SER A 110 -10.75 16.42 -6.75
CA SER A 110 -10.20 17.62 -7.40
C SER A 110 -9.88 17.42 -8.89
N LYS A 111 -10.12 16.22 -9.44
CA LYS A 111 -9.88 15.85 -10.85
C LYS A 111 -8.42 16.06 -11.30
N THR A 112 -7.46 15.84 -10.39
CA THR A 112 -6.02 15.98 -10.67
C THR A 112 -5.37 14.66 -11.05
N VAL A 113 -6.10 13.54 -10.94
CA VAL A 113 -5.71 12.21 -11.35
C VAL A 113 -6.87 11.52 -12.04
N ASP A 114 -6.57 10.46 -12.81
CA ASP A 114 -7.56 9.67 -13.54
C ASP A 114 -8.28 8.68 -12.62
N PHE A 115 -7.60 8.22 -11.55
CA PHE A 115 -8.21 7.40 -10.50
C PHE A 115 -7.63 7.69 -9.12
N GLY A 116 -8.46 7.52 -8.11
CA GLY A 116 -8.06 7.51 -6.69
C GLY A 116 -7.98 6.08 -6.16
N ALA A 117 -7.18 5.85 -5.10
CA ALA A 117 -7.18 4.58 -4.39
C ALA A 117 -7.29 4.77 -2.88
N SER A 118 -8.12 3.94 -2.23
CA SER A 118 -8.38 4.01 -0.79
C SER A 118 -8.69 2.65 -0.19
N ASP A 119 -8.09 2.33 0.96
CA ASP A 119 -8.43 1.12 1.74
C ASP A 119 -9.55 1.40 2.77
N ALA A 120 -10.02 2.64 2.85
CA ALA A 120 -11.25 3.01 3.53
C ALA A 120 -12.30 3.27 2.43
N PRO A 121 -13.32 2.40 2.27
CA PRO A 121 -14.35 2.62 1.27
C PRO A 121 -15.12 3.90 1.56
N MET A 122 -15.51 4.61 0.51
CA MET A 122 -16.47 5.71 0.62
C MET A 122 -17.89 5.15 0.76
N THR A 123 -18.70 5.81 1.57
CA THR A 123 -20.12 5.41 1.69
C THR A 123 -20.86 5.69 0.38
N PRO A 124 -22.03 5.03 0.15
CA PRO A 124 -22.86 5.32 -1.02
C PRO A 124 -23.21 6.81 -1.15
N GLU A 125 -23.48 7.49 -0.03
CA GLU A 125 -23.79 8.91 0.03
C GLU A 125 -22.58 9.77 -0.40
N GLU A 126 -21.39 9.47 0.14
CA GLU A 126 -20.14 10.17 -0.23
C GLU A 126 -19.79 9.99 -1.72
N LEU A 127 -20.04 8.78 -2.26
CA LEU A 127 -19.84 8.50 -3.70
C LEU A 127 -20.79 9.31 -4.57
N GLU A 128 -22.07 9.40 -4.18
CA GLU A 128 -23.07 10.17 -4.92
C GLU A 128 -22.78 11.67 -4.87
N GLU A 129 -22.46 12.22 -3.70
CA GLU A 129 -22.09 13.62 -3.53
C GLU A 129 -20.84 13.99 -4.34
N SER A 130 -19.90 13.07 -4.48
CA SER A 130 -18.65 13.27 -5.23
C SER A 130 -18.79 12.95 -6.72
N GLY A 131 -19.89 12.37 -7.17
CA GLY A 131 -20.07 11.89 -8.55
C GLY A 131 -19.10 10.76 -8.93
N LEU A 132 -18.76 9.90 -7.96
CA LEU A 132 -17.81 8.81 -8.12
C LEU A 132 -18.50 7.45 -8.08
N ILE A 133 -17.87 6.45 -8.65
CA ILE A 133 -18.05 5.04 -8.30
C ILE A 133 -16.78 4.53 -7.62
N GLN A 134 -16.92 3.45 -6.86
CA GLN A 134 -15.79 2.67 -6.38
C GLN A 134 -15.96 1.19 -6.73
N PHE A 135 -14.82 0.49 -6.80
CA PHE A 135 -14.77 -0.96 -6.90
C PHE A 135 -13.50 -1.50 -6.23
N PRO A 136 -13.56 -2.65 -5.52
CA PRO A 136 -12.39 -3.22 -4.85
C PRO A 136 -11.46 -3.90 -5.87
N THR A 137 -10.15 -3.98 -5.57
CA THR A 137 -9.15 -4.58 -6.48
C THR A 137 -8.46 -5.81 -5.92
N VAL A 138 -8.04 -5.79 -4.66
CA VAL A 138 -7.45 -6.92 -3.94
C VAL A 138 -7.81 -6.83 -2.46
N ILE A 139 -7.68 -7.96 -1.76
CA ILE A 139 -7.71 -8.04 -0.31
C ILE A 139 -6.29 -8.29 0.17
N GLY A 140 -5.92 -7.71 1.31
CA GLY A 140 -4.66 -7.94 2.01
C GLY A 140 -4.85 -7.88 3.52
N GLY A 141 -3.76 -7.96 4.27
CA GLY A 141 -3.77 -7.91 5.73
C GLY A 141 -3.00 -6.72 6.29
N VAL A 142 -3.59 -6.00 7.23
CA VAL A 142 -2.84 -5.10 8.11
C VAL A 142 -2.24 -5.92 9.23
N VAL A 143 -0.92 -5.88 9.37
CA VAL A 143 -0.19 -6.68 10.36
C VAL A 143 0.57 -5.81 11.34
N PRO A 144 0.47 -6.06 12.65
CA PRO A 144 1.38 -5.47 13.60
C PRO A 144 2.80 -6.01 13.38
N ILE A 145 3.78 -5.11 13.30
CA ILE A 145 5.19 -5.40 13.15
C ILE A 145 5.97 -4.90 14.36
N VAL A 146 6.98 -5.65 14.78
CA VAL A 146 7.77 -5.33 15.98
C VAL A 146 9.28 -5.37 15.69
N ASN A 147 10.05 -4.63 16.50
CA ASN A 147 11.50 -4.69 16.49
C ASN A 147 12.00 -5.02 17.91
N ILE A 148 11.98 -6.32 18.25
CA ILE A 148 12.41 -6.84 19.54
C ILE A 148 13.49 -7.89 19.27
N ASP A 149 14.65 -7.78 19.93
CA ASP A 149 15.74 -8.73 19.75
C ASP A 149 15.30 -10.16 20.11
N GLY A 150 15.57 -11.11 19.24
CA GLY A 150 15.24 -12.52 19.43
C GLY A 150 13.77 -12.89 19.20
N VAL A 151 12.93 -11.97 18.71
CA VAL A 151 11.55 -12.26 18.34
C VAL A 151 11.48 -12.44 16.82
N GLU A 152 11.27 -13.69 16.40
CA GLU A 152 11.14 -14.07 14.99
C GLU A 152 9.75 -13.72 14.43
N PRO A 153 9.58 -13.62 13.09
CA PRO A 153 8.30 -13.42 12.46
C PRO A 153 7.24 -14.43 12.91
N GLY A 154 6.09 -13.95 13.36
CA GLY A 154 4.97 -14.76 13.84
C GLY A 154 5.13 -15.35 15.24
N ALA A 155 6.27 -15.16 15.91
CA ALA A 155 6.50 -15.70 17.23
C ALA A 155 5.71 -14.97 18.34
N LEU A 156 5.62 -13.64 18.26
CA LEU A 156 4.89 -12.84 19.24
C LEU A 156 3.38 -12.96 19.00
N LYS A 157 2.66 -13.34 20.05
CA LYS A 157 1.19 -13.45 20.05
C LYS A 157 0.58 -12.28 20.78
N LEU A 158 -0.41 -11.63 20.17
CA LEU A 158 -1.21 -10.57 20.79
C LEU A 158 -2.70 -10.86 20.56
N ASP A 159 -3.53 -10.47 21.51
CA ASP A 159 -4.97 -10.33 21.27
C ASP A 159 -5.35 -8.88 21.01
N GLY A 160 -6.59 -8.66 20.56
CA GLY A 160 -7.05 -7.33 20.17
C GLY A 160 -7.09 -6.35 21.33
N GLN A 161 -7.47 -6.80 22.54
CA GLN A 161 -7.51 -5.94 23.72
C GLN A 161 -6.10 -5.48 24.11
N THR A 162 -5.12 -6.40 24.15
CA THR A 162 -3.73 -6.06 24.47
C THR A 162 -3.14 -5.11 23.42
N LEU A 163 -3.43 -5.32 22.13
CA LEU A 163 -3.00 -4.43 21.06
C LEU A 163 -3.60 -3.02 21.22
N ALA A 164 -4.89 -2.92 21.56
CA ALA A 164 -5.54 -1.65 21.85
C ALA A 164 -4.92 -0.96 23.07
N ASP A 165 -4.67 -1.70 24.15
CA ASP A 165 -4.09 -1.15 25.40
C ASP A 165 -2.64 -0.64 25.20
N ILE A 166 -1.87 -1.24 24.29
CA ILE A 166 -0.56 -0.73 23.85
C ILE A 166 -0.73 0.65 23.19
N TYR A 167 -1.62 0.79 22.22
CA TYR A 167 -1.82 2.05 21.51
C TYR A 167 -2.57 3.11 22.33
N LEU A 168 -3.33 2.69 23.35
CA LEU A 168 -3.89 3.59 24.38
C LEU A 168 -2.82 4.07 25.39
N GLY A 169 -1.63 3.43 25.42
CA GLY A 169 -0.57 3.72 26.38
C GLY A 169 -0.80 3.12 27.76
N LYS A 170 -1.79 2.23 27.93
CA LYS A 170 -2.04 1.50 29.18
C LYS A 170 -0.99 0.42 29.42
N ILE A 171 -0.60 -0.29 28.37
CA ILE A 171 0.53 -1.23 28.35
C ILE A 171 1.71 -0.49 27.74
N SER A 172 2.76 -0.25 28.53
CA SER A 172 3.90 0.57 28.13
C SER A 172 5.24 -0.18 28.10
N LYS A 173 5.27 -1.46 28.47
CA LYS A 173 6.47 -2.30 28.47
C LYS A 173 6.22 -3.67 27.85
N TRP A 174 7.23 -4.24 27.20
CA TRP A 174 7.14 -5.55 26.56
C TRP A 174 6.97 -6.71 27.55
N ASN A 175 7.52 -6.59 28.77
CA ASN A 175 7.36 -7.60 29.83
C ASN A 175 6.09 -7.42 30.68
N ASP A 176 5.10 -6.67 30.18
CA ASP A 176 3.80 -6.57 30.83
C ASP A 176 3.16 -7.95 31.00
N PRO A 177 2.57 -8.26 32.18
CA PRO A 177 1.96 -9.56 32.45
C PRO A 177 0.93 -10.01 31.40
N ALA A 178 0.17 -9.08 30.78
CA ALA A 178 -0.79 -9.41 29.75
C ALA A 178 -0.12 -9.94 28.46
N ILE A 179 1.02 -9.38 28.09
CA ILE A 179 1.81 -9.85 26.95
C ILE A 179 2.50 -11.17 27.28
N VAL A 180 3.18 -11.24 28.44
CA VAL A 180 3.94 -12.44 28.86
C VAL A 180 3.03 -13.67 28.98
N ALA A 181 1.81 -13.52 29.49
CA ALA A 181 0.87 -14.64 29.64
C ALA A 181 0.51 -15.33 28.32
N MET A 182 0.50 -14.58 27.20
CA MET A 182 0.27 -15.13 25.86
C MET A 182 1.54 -15.70 25.21
N ASN A 183 2.71 -15.40 25.78
CA ASN A 183 4.02 -15.69 25.19
C ASN A 183 4.97 -16.37 26.18
N PRO A 184 4.59 -17.51 26.80
CA PRO A 184 5.40 -18.16 27.84
C PRO A 184 6.77 -18.65 27.34
N ASP A 185 6.90 -18.86 26.03
CA ASP A 185 8.13 -19.35 25.40
C ASP A 185 9.07 -18.23 24.96
N LEU A 186 8.66 -16.94 25.09
CA LEU A 186 9.47 -15.78 24.73
C LEU A 186 10.05 -15.10 25.96
N THR A 187 11.31 -14.69 25.87
CA THR A 187 11.93 -13.81 26.85
C THR A 187 11.77 -12.37 26.39
N LEU A 188 10.71 -11.71 26.86
CA LEU A 188 10.43 -10.32 26.51
C LEU A 188 11.19 -9.34 27.40
N PRO A 189 11.79 -8.27 26.84
CA PRO A 189 12.64 -7.36 27.59
C PRO A 189 11.83 -6.45 28.54
N ASP A 190 12.43 -6.07 29.68
CA ASP A 190 11.94 -4.94 30.49
C ASP A 190 12.29 -3.61 29.81
N ALA A 191 11.60 -3.33 28.71
CA ALA A 191 11.83 -2.16 27.88
C ALA A 191 10.50 -1.48 27.53
N ALA A 192 10.55 -0.15 27.42
CA ALA A 192 9.39 0.63 27.01
C ALA A 192 9.01 0.34 25.55
N ILE A 193 7.71 0.28 25.30
CA ILE A 193 7.15 0.12 23.95
C ILE A 193 7.09 1.49 23.28
N THR A 194 7.68 1.62 22.08
CA THR A 194 7.49 2.78 21.23
C THR A 194 6.50 2.45 20.12
N THR A 195 5.35 3.10 20.09
CA THR A 195 4.36 2.91 19.03
C THR A 195 4.73 3.71 17.80
N VAL A 196 4.61 3.11 16.64
CA VAL A 196 4.75 3.76 15.33
C VAL A 196 3.39 3.74 14.63
N PHE A 197 2.95 4.88 14.16
CA PHE A 197 1.64 5.09 13.55
C PHE A 197 1.76 5.92 12.28
N ARG A 198 0.68 6.04 11.52
CA ARG A 198 0.65 6.84 10.29
C ARG A 198 0.54 8.33 10.58
N SER A 199 1.34 9.13 9.88
CA SER A 199 1.31 10.59 9.95
C SER A 199 0.46 11.23 8.83
N ASP A 200 0.00 10.43 7.88
CA ASP A 200 -0.86 10.82 6.76
C ASP A 200 -2.27 10.24 6.90
N GLY A 201 -3.22 10.72 6.13
CA GLY A 201 -4.57 10.16 6.08
C GLY A 201 -4.60 8.80 5.38
N SER A 202 -4.76 7.72 6.15
CA SER A 202 -4.45 6.36 5.78
C SER A 202 -5.65 5.41 5.88
N GLY A 203 -5.92 4.66 4.80
CA GLY A 203 -6.87 3.56 4.85
C GLY A 203 -6.37 2.38 5.70
N THR A 204 -5.04 2.16 5.75
CA THR A 204 -4.45 1.18 6.68
C THR A 204 -4.76 1.54 8.13
N THR A 205 -4.64 2.85 8.49
CA THR A 205 -5.05 3.36 9.80
C THR A 205 -6.55 3.18 10.04
N PHE A 206 -7.38 3.46 9.03
CA PHE A 206 -8.83 3.26 9.14
C PHE A 206 -9.18 1.82 9.52
N ASN A 207 -8.64 0.82 8.80
CA ASN A 207 -8.88 -0.58 9.10
C ASN A 207 -8.30 -1.01 10.45
N PHE A 208 -7.12 -0.50 10.80
CA PHE A 208 -6.51 -0.77 12.10
C PHE A 208 -7.35 -0.21 13.26
N THR A 209 -7.80 1.04 13.15
CA THR A 209 -8.62 1.69 14.19
C THR A 209 -10.04 1.11 14.25
N ASP A 210 -10.61 0.69 13.12
CA ASP A 210 -11.89 -0.03 13.08
C ASP A 210 -11.80 -1.37 13.82
N TYR A 211 -10.71 -2.12 13.61
CA TYR A 211 -10.49 -3.33 14.38
C TYR A 211 -10.35 -3.05 15.88
N LEU A 212 -9.54 -2.07 16.26
CA LEU A 212 -9.35 -1.73 17.68
C LEU A 212 -10.65 -1.28 18.34
N ALA A 213 -11.51 -0.54 17.64
CA ALA A 213 -12.81 -0.13 18.13
C ALA A 213 -13.78 -1.32 18.33
N LYS A 214 -13.68 -2.33 17.46
CA LYS A 214 -14.51 -3.57 17.58
C LYS A 214 -14.11 -4.45 18.77
N VAL A 215 -12.83 -4.41 19.19
CA VAL A 215 -12.30 -5.31 20.23
C VAL A 215 -12.04 -4.62 21.56
N SER A 216 -12.09 -3.30 21.63
CA SER A 216 -11.85 -2.51 22.84
C SER A 216 -12.86 -1.37 22.97
N PRO A 217 -13.82 -1.46 23.91
CA PRO A 217 -14.73 -0.35 24.21
C PRO A 217 -14.00 0.95 24.55
N ASP A 218 -12.91 0.86 25.32
CA ASP A 218 -12.11 2.03 25.70
C ASP A 218 -11.49 2.74 24.48
N TRP A 219 -11.05 1.97 23.47
CA TRP A 219 -10.58 2.54 22.21
C TRP A 219 -11.72 3.24 21.47
N ASN A 220 -12.85 2.56 21.34
CA ASN A 220 -14.01 3.10 20.63
C ASN A 220 -14.50 4.42 21.27
N ASP A 221 -14.56 4.48 22.60
CA ASP A 221 -15.05 5.64 23.34
C ASP A 221 -14.08 6.82 23.39
N THR A 222 -12.76 6.57 23.28
CA THR A 222 -11.74 7.61 23.46
C THR A 222 -11.04 8.06 22.18
N VAL A 223 -10.91 7.17 21.20
CA VAL A 223 -10.19 7.43 19.94
C VAL A 223 -11.11 7.30 18.73
N GLY A 224 -11.88 6.21 18.66
CA GLY A 224 -12.79 5.91 17.54
C GLY A 224 -12.09 5.39 16.29
N VAL A 225 -12.76 5.57 15.14
CA VAL A 225 -12.38 5.03 13.83
C VAL A 225 -12.24 6.16 12.83
N ASP A 226 -11.05 6.33 12.22
CA ASP A 226 -10.87 7.27 11.11
C ASP A 226 -9.54 6.94 10.35
N LYS A 227 -9.38 7.56 9.17
CA LYS A 227 -8.14 7.62 8.40
C LYS A 227 -7.04 8.43 9.10
N THR A 228 -7.40 9.29 10.05
CA THR A 228 -6.52 10.11 10.87
C THR A 228 -7.11 10.26 12.26
N VAL A 229 -6.42 9.78 13.29
CA VAL A 229 -6.86 9.84 14.67
C VAL A 229 -5.85 10.58 15.55
N LYS A 230 -6.30 11.06 16.70
CA LYS A 230 -5.41 11.59 17.73
C LYS A 230 -4.83 10.44 18.54
N TRP A 231 -3.60 10.06 18.22
CA TRP A 231 -2.95 8.93 18.89
C TRP A 231 -2.67 9.24 20.36
N PRO A 232 -3.16 8.42 21.32
CA PRO A 232 -2.87 8.60 22.75
C PRO A 232 -1.38 8.56 23.06
N THR A 233 -0.63 7.74 22.35
CA THR A 233 0.82 7.56 22.50
C THR A 233 1.66 8.54 21.66
N SER A 234 1.07 9.58 21.09
CA SER A 234 1.77 10.51 20.17
C SER A 234 2.98 11.23 20.79
N ALA A 235 2.98 11.42 22.10
CA ALA A 235 4.10 12.08 22.80
C ALA A 235 5.37 11.20 22.90
N THR A 236 5.22 9.88 22.84
CA THR A 236 6.31 8.90 22.98
C THR A 236 6.51 8.03 21.73
N GLY A 237 5.58 8.11 20.78
CA GLY A 237 5.59 7.37 19.53
C GLY A 237 6.18 8.16 18.36
N ALA A 238 6.14 7.55 17.17
CA ALA A 238 6.64 8.15 15.94
C ALA A 238 5.62 8.04 14.81
N GLY A 239 5.48 9.10 14.01
CA GLY A 239 4.60 9.13 12.84
C GLY A 239 5.36 8.84 11.55
N GLY A 240 5.02 7.74 10.84
CA GLY A 240 5.56 7.38 9.53
C GLY A 240 4.60 7.75 8.41
N LYS A 241 5.10 8.33 7.31
CA LYS A 241 4.30 8.57 6.11
C LYS A 241 4.25 7.30 5.26
N GLY A 242 3.05 6.85 4.91
CA GLY A 242 2.84 5.60 4.16
C GLY A 242 3.18 4.35 4.98
N ASN A 243 2.92 3.17 4.40
CA ASN A 243 3.41 1.90 4.96
C ASN A 243 4.94 1.86 4.98
N GLU A 244 5.59 2.47 3.99
CA GLU A 244 7.04 2.62 3.85
C GLU A 244 7.66 3.35 5.06
N GLY A 245 7.03 4.46 5.46
CA GLY A 245 7.49 5.26 6.59
C GLY A 245 7.36 4.50 7.91
N VAL A 246 6.25 3.81 8.14
CA VAL A 246 6.05 2.98 9.35
C VAL A 246 7.08 1.84 9.38
N SER A 247 7.24 1.08 8.28
CA SER A 247 8.25 0.02 8.16
C SER A 247 9.66 0.54 8.48
N SER A 248 10.02 1.68 7.90
CA SER A 248 11.33 2.30 8.10
C SER A 248 11.58 2.72 9.55
N TYR A 249 10.56 3.25 10.25
CA TYR A 249 10.70 3.61 11.66
C TYR A 249 10.83 2.38 12.55
N VAL A 250 9.96 1.38 12.40
CA VAL A 250 10.01 0.14 13.19
C VAL A 250 11.34 -0.57 13.00
N ASN A 251 11.83 -0.67 11.76
CA ASN A 251 13.12 -1.32 11.48
C ASN A 251 14.30 -0.66 12.19
N ARG A 252 14.26 0.66 12.40
CA ARG A 252 15.35 1.42 13.06
C ARG A 252 15.18 1.59 14.56
N MET A 253 13.94 1.52 15.08
CA MET A 253 13.64 1.80 16.48
C MET A 253 13.48 0.51 17.27
N LYS A 254 14.46 0.15 18.09
CA LYS A 254 14.38 -0.99 18.98
C LYS A 254 13.17 -0.86 19.93
N ASN A 255 12.58 -1.99 20.27
CA ASN A 255 11.41 -2.11 21.14
C ASN A 255 10.17 -1.34 20.63
N SER A 256 10.06 -1.17 19.33
CA SER A 256 8.90 -0.52 18.72
C SER A 256 7.87 -1.53 18.21
N ILE A 257 6.65 -1.04 18.06
CA ILE A 257 5.53 -1.70 17.37
C ILE A 257 4.91 -0.72 16.39
N GLY A 258 4.63 -1.18 15.19
CA GLY A 258 3.88 -0.46 14.17
C GLY A 258 2.85 -1.37 13.52
N TYR A 259 2.15 -0.88 12.49
CA TYR A 259 1.25 -1.67 11.68
C TYR A 259 1.41 -1.28 10.21
N VAL A 260 1.46 -2.28 9.35
CA VAL A 260 1.63 -2.12 7.89
C VAL A 260 0.81 -3.16 7.14
N GLU A 261 0.66 -2.96 5.85
CA GLU A 261 0.21 -4.04 4.96
C GLU A 261 1.29 -5.13 4.88
N TYR A 262 0.86 -6.40 4.76
CA TYR A 262 1.71 -7.58 4.97
C TYR A 262 2.88 -7.71 3.98
N ALA A 263 2.71 -7.31 2.71
CA ALA A 263 3.80 -7.33 1.74
C ALA A 263 5.00 -6.47 2.19
N TYR A 264 4.74 -5.34 2.89
CA TYR A 264 5.82 -4.52 3.45
C TYR A 264 6.59 -5.25 4.56
N ALA A 265 5.89 -5.99 5.40
CA ALA A 265 6.54 -6.79 6.45
C ALA A 265 7.43 -7.87 5.82
N LYS A 266 6.95 -8.58 4.81
CA LYS A 266 7.71 -9.63 4.11
C LYS A 266 8.90 -9.07 3.32
N GLN A 267 8.70 -8.04 2.51
CA GLN A 267 9.76 -7.45 1.70
C GLN A 267 10.91 -6.88 2.53
N ASN A 268 10.61 -6.41 3.75
CA ASN A 268 11.61 -5.85 4.68
C ASN A 268 12.08 -6.86 5.75
N ASN A 269 11.71 -8.13 5.66
CA ASN A 269 12.03 -9.20 6.61
C ASN A 269 11.73 -8.81 8.07
N MET A 270 10.55 -8.19 8.31
CA MET A 270 10.17 -7.68 9.61
C MET A 270 9.44 -8.74 10.43
N SER A 271 9.66 -8.73 11.75
CA SER A 271 8.91 -9.58 12.67
C SER A 271 7.48 -9.06 12.79
N HIS A 272 6.53 -9.82 12.26
CA HIS A 272 5.09 -9.60 12.46
C HIS A 272 4.57 -10.45 13.62
N THR A 273 3.38 -10.11 14.12
CA THR A 273 2.75 -10.85 15.23
C THR A 273 1.74 -11.87 14.71
N ALA A 274 1.49 -12.92 15.49
CA ALA A 274 0.24 -13.65 15.42
C ALA A 274 -0.85 -12.88 16.17
N LEU A 275 -2.08 -12.85 15.63
CA LEU A 275 -3.21 -12.20 16.29
C LEU A 275 -4.30 -13.20 16.65
N LYS A 276 -4.92 -12.98 17.81
CA LYS A 276 -6.10 -13.75 18.22
C LYS A 276 -7.33 -13.20 17.51
N ASN A 277 -8.02 -14.04 16.75
CA ASN A 277 -9.21 -13.65 16.00
C ASN A 277 -10.50 -13.74 16.82
N ALA A 278 -11.64 -13.34 16.24
CA ALA A 278 -12.95 -13.36 16.90
C ALA A 278 -13.39 -14.76 17.33
N ALA A 279 -12.94 -15.81 16.62
CA ALA A 279 -13.18 -17.21 16.99
C ALA A 279 -12.30 -17.70 18.15
N GLY A 280 -11.37 -16.87 18.66
CA GLY A 280 -10.47 -17.20 19.77
C GLY A 280 -9.17 -17.92 19.37
N ASN A 281 -8.89 -18.08 18.09
CA ASN A 281 -7.69 -18.72 17.56
C ASN A 281 -6.58 -17.71 17.33
N PHE A 282 -5.33 -18.05 17.68
CA PHE A 282 -4.17 -17.32 17.19
C PHE A 282 -3.90 -17.72 15.75
N VAL A 283 -3.94 -16.75 14.85
CA VAL A 283 -3.73 -16.92 13.41
C VAL A 283 -2.48 -16.18 12.94
N GLN A 284 -1.83 -16.72 11.92
CA GLN A 284 -0.73 -16.07 11.21
C GLN A 284 -1.29 -15.30 10.01
N PRO A 285 -0.68 -14.17 9.62
CA PRO A 285 -1.05 -13.49 8.39
C PRO A 285 -0.61 -14.32 7.18
N SER A 286 -1.52 -14.56 6.26
CA SER A 286 -1.27 -15.22 4.97
C SER A 286 -2.42 -14.92 4.01
N ALA A 287 -2.20 -15.17 2.72
CA ALA A 287 -3.26 -15.03 1.71
C ALA A 287 -4.50 -15.86 2.08
N GLU A 288 -4.35 -17.08 2.61
CA GLU A 288 -5.46 -17.93 3.02
C GLU A 288 -6.27 -17.32 4.17
N THR A 289 -5.58 -16.73 5.17
CA THR A 289 -6.27 -16.12 6.32
C THR A 289 -6.92 -14.77 5.97
N PHE A 290 -6.39 -14.07 4.96
CA PHE A 290 -7.01 -12.87 4.39
C PHE A 290 -8.23 -13.24 3.53
N ALA A 291 -8.13 -14.29 2.71
CA ALA A 291 -9.24 -14.83 1.93
C ALA A 291 -10.41 -15.25 2.82
N ALA A 292 -10.12 -15.92 3.94
CA ALA A 292 -11.14 -16.34 4.91
C ALA A 292 -11.91 -15.16 5.52
N ALA A 293 -11.29 -13.98 5.65
CA ALA A 293 -11.96 -12.75 6.10
C ALA A 293 -12.77 -12.09 4.97
N GLY A 294 -12.33 -12.24 3.72
CA GLY A 294 -12.92 -11.64 2.54
C GLY A 294 -14.02 -12.44 1.85
N ASP A 295 -14.38 -13.63 2.37
CA ASP A 295 -15.45 -14.47 1.86
C ASP A 295 -16.83 -13.86 2.20
N ILE A 296 -17.21 -12.85 1.43
CA ILE A 296 -18.46 -12.09 1.59
C ILE A 296 -19.21 -12.00 0.26
N ASP A 297 -20.53 -11.85 0.37
CA ASP A 297 -21.41 -11.62 -0.78
C ASP A 297 -21.37 -10.13 -1.18
N TRP A 298 -20.52 -9.79 -2.16
CA TRP A 298 -20.37 -8.43 -2.68
C TRP A 298 -21.63 -7.90 -3.37
N SER A 299 -22.52 -8.77 -3.86
CA SER A 299 -23.77 -8.34 -4.50
C SER A 299 -24.74 -7.63 -3.52
N LYS A 300 -24.57 -7.85 -2.22
CA LYS A 300 -25.37 -7.24 -1.16
C LYS A 300 -24.76 -5.97 -0.58
N GLN A 301 -23.58 -5.57 -1.07
CA GLN A 301 -22.88 -4.39 -0.55
C GLN A 301 -23.14 -3.20 -1.49
N GLU A 302 -24.02 -2.29 -1.06
CA GLU A 302 -24.32 -1.08 -1.83
C GLU A 302 -23.03 -0.25 -2.04
N GLY A 303 -22.77 0.16 -3.28
CA GLY A 303 -21.52 0.85 -3.63
C GLY A 303 -20.26 0.05 -3.29
N PHE A 304 -20.38 -1.27 -3.07
CA PHE A 304 -19.30 -2.14 -2.56
C PHE A 304 -18.72 -1.67 -1.22
N TYR A 305 -19.51 -0.94 -0.42
CA TYR A 305 -19.09 -0.49 0.90
C TYR A 305 -19.03 -1.67 1.87
N LYS A 306 -17.83 -2.10 2.24
CA LYS A 306 -17.64 -3.17 3.23
C LYS A 306 -16.28 -3.05 3.91
N VAL A 307 -16.30 -3.05 5.25
CA VAL A 307 -15.12 -3.19 6.12
C VAL A 307 -15.12 -4.63 6.66
N ILE A 308 -14.03 -5.36 6.40
CA ILE A 308 -13.94 -6.82 6.64
C ILE A 308 -13.10 -7.19 7.86
N THR A 309 -12.78 -6.21 8.73
CA THR A 309 -12.06 -6.45 9.98
C THR A 309 -12.90 -7.22 10.99
N ASN A 310 -12.21 -7.99 11.82
CA ASN A 310 -12.80 -8.81 12.91
C ASN A 310 -13.86 -9.81 12.44
N SER A 311 -13.64 -10.47 11.29
CA SER A 311 -14.50 -11.54 10.79
C SER A 311 -14.62 -12.68 11.82
N GLU A 312 -15.82 -13.24 11.95
CA GLU A 312 -16.12 -14.37 12.85
C GLU A 312 -15.62 -15.72 12.29
N THR A 313 -15.13 -15.75 11.05
CA THR A 313 -14.60 -16.97 10.41
C THR A 313 -13.38 -17.49 11.17
N ALA A 314 -13.37 -18.79 11.49
CA ALA A 314 -12.42 -19.39 12.41
C ALA A 314 -10.93 -19.26 12.00
N GLN A 315 -10.64 -19.16 10.71
CA GLN A 315 -9.29 -18.97 10.15
C GLN A 315 -8.99 -17.53 9.73
N ALA A 316 -9.97 -16.61 9.85
CA ALA A 316 -9.81 -15.26 9.35
C ALA A 316 -8.73 -14.47 10.10
N TRP A 317 -7.88 -13.76 9.33
CA TRP A 317 -7.01 -12.71 9.87
C TRP A 317 -7.86 -11.55 10.39
N PRO A 318 -7.62 -11.06 11.61
CA PRO A 318 -8.51 -10.07 12.23
C PRO A 318 -8.55 -8.70 11.54
N ILE A 319 -7.46 -8.31 10.90
CA ILE A 319 -7.32 -6.97 10.29
C ILE A 319 -7.12 -7.11 8.78
N ALA A 320 -8.01 -7.88 8.15
CA ALA A 320 -8.07 -7.94 6.70
C ALA A 320 -8.76 -6.69 6.13
N ALA A 321 -8.34 -6.25 4.95
CA ALA A 321 -8.86 -5.08 4.27
C ALA A 321 -8.92 -5.28 2.76
N ALA A 322 -9.98 -4.78 2.12
CA ALA A 322 -10.02 -4.56 0.68
C ALA A 322 -9.50 -3.15 0.36
N THR A 323 -8.89 -2.99 -0.81
CA THR A 323 -8.53 -1.67 -1.35
C THR A 323 -9.40 -1.35 -2.55
N PHE A 324 -9.79 -0.09 -2.69
CA PHE A 324 -10.81 0.36 -3.65
C PHE A 324 -10.23 1.40 -4.61
N ILE A 325 -10.67 1.33 -5.86
CA ILE A 325 -10.45 2.35 -6.89
C ILE A 325 -11.66 3.24 -6.98
N LEU A 326 -11.40 4.53 -7.17
CA LEU A 326 -12.38 5.59 -7.31
C LEU A 326 -12.23 6.22 -8.69
N VAL A 327 -13.32 6.29 -9.46
CA VAL A 327 -13.36 6.98 -10.77
C VAL A 327 -14.64 7.80 -10.90
N HIS A 328 -14.60 8.88 -11.70
CA HIS A 328 -15.79 9.71 -11.96
C HIS A 328 -16.83 8.98 -12.81
N LYS A 329 -18.11 9.10 -12.42
CA LYS A 329 -19.27 8.62 -13.21
C LYS A 329 -19.36 9.32 -14.57
N GLN A 330 -19.00 10.61 -14.61
CA GLN A 330 -19.00 11.44 -15.82
C GLN A 330 -17.63 12.13 -15.97
N PRO A 331 -16.63 11.42 -16.50
CA PRO A 331 -15.29 11.97 -16.61
C PRO A 331 -15.21 13.06 -17.69
N GLU A 332 -14.43 14.11 -17.44
CA GLU A 332 -14.12 15.13 -18.44
C GLU A 332 -13.33 14.58 -19.63
N ASN A 333 -12.48 13.58 -19.36
CA ASN A 333 -11.73 12.85 -20.37
C ASN A 333 -12.11 11.36 -20.34
N PRO A 334 -13.10 10.92 -21.11
CA PRO A 334 -13.57 9.54 -21.13
C PRO A 334 -12.49 8.52 -21.49
N GLN A 335 -11.54 8.87 -22.36
CA GLN A 335 -10.46 7.96 -22.79
C GLN A 335 -9.48 7.65 -21.66
N GLN A 336 -9.21 8.63 -20.76
CA GLN A 336 -8.36 8.41 -19.59
C GLN A 336 -9.01 7.38 -18.65
N VAL A 337 -10.29 7.55 -18.31
CA VAL A 337 -10.97 6.59 -17.43
C VAL A 337 -11.17 5.24 -18.12
N ALA A 338 -11.40 5.20 -19.43
CA ALA A 338 -11.39 3.96 -20.17
C ALA A 338 -10.03 3.23 -20.08
N GLY A 339 -8.92 3.98 -20.13
CA GLY A 339 -7.57 3.45 -19.88
C GLY A 339 -7.40 2.89 -18.46
N VAL A 340 -7.94 3.58 -17.44
CA VAL A 340 -7.97 3.09 -16.05
C VAL A 340 -8.72 1.77 -15.95
N LEU A 341 -9.92 1.68 -16.52
CA LEU A 341 -10.73 0.47 -16.48
C LEU A 341 -10.09 -0.68 -17.26
N ASN A 342 -9.38 -0.39 -18.37
CA ASN A 342 -8.61 -1.38 -19.12
C ASN A 342 -7.42 -1.94 -18.30
N PHE A 343 -6.74 -1.10 -17.54
CA PHE A 343 -5.67 -1.54 -16.64
C PHE A 343 -6.22 -2.48 -15.55
N PHE A 344 -7.33 -2.14 -14.92
CA PHE A 344 -7.93 -3.01 -13.89
C PHE A 344 -8.63 -4.24 -14.49
N ASP A 345 -9.09 -4.19 -15.75
CA ASP A 345 -9.54 -5.37 -16.47
C ASP A 345 -8.40 -6.36 -16.72
N TRP A 346 -7.23 -5.84 -17.13
CA TRP A 346 -6.00 -6.63 -17.24
C TRP A 346 -5.60 -7.20 -15.87
N ALA A 347 -5.60 -6.39 -14.81
CA ALA A 347 -5.23 -6.82 -13.47
C ALA A 347 -6.11 -7.97 -12.95
N TYR A 348 -7.42 -7.94 -13.18
CA TYR A 348 -8.35 -9.01 -12.81
C TYR A 348 -8.27 -10.27 -13.69
N THR A 349 -7.61 -10.20 -14.84
CA THR A 349 -7.56 -11.34 -15.78
C THR A 349 -6.17 -11.95 -15.91
N GLN A 350 -5.12 -11.20 -15.61
CA GLN A 350 -3.72 -11.60 -15.77
C GLN A 350 -2.91 -11.42 -14.48
N GLY A 351 -3.41 -10.63 -13.52
CA GLY A 351 -2.64 -10.19 -12.35
C GLY A 351 -2.80 -11.06 -11.09
N ASP A 352 -3.56 -12.14 -11.13
CA ASP A 352 -3.86 -12.97 -9.95
C ASP A 352 -2.62 -13.65 -9.37
N ASP A 353 -1.77 -14.22 -10.24
CA ASP A 353 -0.54 -14.88 -9.81
C ASP A 353 0.43 -13.89 -9.13
N ASP A 354 0.51 -12.67 -9.63
CA ASP A 354 1.30 -11.60 -9.03
C ASP A 354 0.74 -11.16 -7.67
N ALA A 355 -0.58 -11.06 -7.56
CA ALA A 355 -1.24 -10.75 -6.31
C ALA A 355 -0.94 -11.84 -5.26
N MET A 356 -1.12 -13.11 -5.60
CA MET A 356 -0.83 -14.24 -4.71
C MET A 356 0.65 -14.32 -4.33
N ALA A 357 1.57 -14.03 -5.24
CA ALA A 357 3.01 -14.02 -4.97
C ALA A 357 3.42 -12.96 -3.93
N LEU A 358 2.63 -11.89 -3.78
CA LEU A 358 2.80 -10.83 -2.80
C LEU A 358 1.85 -10.97 -1.59
N ASP A 359 1.18 -12.11 -1.44
CA ASP A 359 0.19 -12.41 -0.40
C ASP A 359 -1.06 -11.51 -0.42
N TYR A 360 -1.36 -10.88 -1.54
CA TYR A 360 -2.69 -10.33 -1.75
C TYR A 360 -3.64 -11.41 -2.25
N VAL A 361 -4.92 -11.22 -1.99
CA VAL A 361 -5.98 -12.14 -2.43
C VAL A 361 -6.74 -11.49 -3.59
N PRO A 362 -6.69 -12.08 -4.79
CA PRO A 362 -7.54 -11.67 -5.89
C PRO A 362 -9.01 -12.04 -5.60
N PHE A 363 -9.92 -11.34 -6.27
CA PHE A 363 -11.35 -11.62 -6.18
C PHE A 363 -11.76 -12.74 -7.13
N SER A 364 -12.79 -13.50 -6.76
CA SER A 364 -13.38 -14.52 -7.65
C SER A 364 -13.97 -13.89 -8.91
N ASP A 365 -14.03 -14.67 -10.01
CA ASP A 365 -14.65 -14.26 -11.28
C ASP A 365 -16.07 -13.73 -11.11
N THR A 366 -16.84 -14.31 -10.18
CA THR A 366 -18.20 -13.86 -9.87
C THR A 366 -18.20 -12.45 -9.27
N ALA A 367 -17.30 -12.16 -8.34
CA ALA A 367 -17.17 -10.83 -7.74
C ALA A 367 -16.64 -9.82 -8.77
N VAL A 368 -15.64 -10.21 -9.55
CA VAL A 368 -15.08 -9.37 -10.64
C VAL A 368 -16.15 -9.01 -11.67
N ALA A 369 -17.03 -9.95 -12.04
CA ALA A 369 -18.15 -9.66 -12.94
C ALA A 369 -19.07 -8.57 -12.40
N LEU A 370 -19.39 -8.59 -11.09
CA LEU A 370 -20.18 -7.52 -10.44
C LEU A 370 -19.45 -6.16 -10.47
N PHE A 371 -18.13 -6.16 -10.24
CA PHE A 371 -17.35 -4.93 -10.28
C PHE A 371 -17.32 -4.34 -11.71
N LYS A 372 -17.13 -5.18 -12.72
CA LYS A 372 -17.18 -4.77 -14.14
C LYS A 372 -18.57 -4.30 -14.56
N GLU A 373 -19.64 -4.88 -14.04
CA GLU A 373 -21.01 -4.39 -14.28
C GLU A 373 -21.17 -2.94 -13.77
N LYS A 374 -20.60 -2.60 -12.62
CA LYS A 374 -20.61 -1.23 -12.06
C LYS A 374 -19.94 -0.21 -13.00
N TRP A 375 -18.95 -0.62 -13.79
CA TRP A 375 -18.29 0.27 -14.75
C TRP A 375 -19.21 0.83 -15.83
N ASN A 376 -20.38 0.20 -16.09
CA ASN A 376 -21.38 0.72 -17.01
C ASN A 376 -22.03 2.04 -16.53
N GLU A 377 -21.84 2.41 -15.25
CA GLU A 377 -22.27 3.71 -14.73
C GLU A 377 -21.32 4.84 -15.13
N VAL A 378 -20.10 4.52 -15.58
CA VAL A 378 -19.14 5.50 -16.09
C VAL A 378 -19.45 5.80 -17.54
N LYS A 379 -19.97 6.99 -17.81
CA LYS A 379 -20.53 7.35 -19.13
C LYS A 379 -19.84 8.57 -19.72
N GLY A 380 -19.65 8.52 -21.04
CA GLY A 380 -19.24 9.68 -21.82
C GLY A 380 -20.36 10.70 -21.97
N SER A 381 -20.07 11.81 -22.64
CA SER A 381 -21.04 12.86 -22.96
C SER A 381 -22.19 12.41 -23.87
N ASP A 382 -21.99 11.30 -24.57
CA ASP A 382 -23.01 10.64 -25.42
C ASP A 382 -23.94 9.71 -24.62
N GLY A 383 -23.72 9.59 -23.29
CA GLY A 383 -24.49 8.72 -22.41
C GLY A 383 -24.12 7.22 -22.51
N GLN A 384 -23.12 6.85 -23.33
CA GLN A 384 -22.67 5.48 -23.45
C GLN A 384 -21.57 5.16 -22.41
N PRO A 385 -21.45 3.90 -21.97
CA PRO A 385 -20.32 3.47 -21.16
C PRO A 385 -18.99 3.79 -21.84
N VAL A 386 -18.04 4.33 -21.08
CA VAL A 386 -16.71 4.72 -21.59
C VAL A 386 -15.80 3.52 -21.87
N TYR A 387 -16.10 2.37 -21.29
CA TYR A 387 -15.29 1.16 -21.41
C TYR A 387 -16.13 -0.01 -21.92
N LYS A 388 -15.57 -0.72 -22.88
CA LYS A 388 -16.08 -2.01 -23.37
C LYS A 388 -14.88 -2.95 -23.50
N PRO A 389 -14.85 -4.09 -22.80
CA PRO A 389 -13.80 -5.08 -22.95
C PRO A 389 -13.62 -5.48 -24.43
N ALA A 390 -12.40 -5.72 -24.87
CA ALA A 390 -12.14 -6.30 -26.18
C ALA A 390 -12.72 -7.74 -26.25
N GLN A 391 -13.31 -8.09 -27.39
CA GLN A 391 -13.87 -9.42 -27.64
C GLN A 391 -12.79 -10.41 -28.08
#